data_325e27d061673912e5b6e8d274d51f81
#
_entry.id   325e27d061673912e5b6e8d274d51f81
#
_cell.length_a   1.000
_cell.length_b   1.000
_cell.length_c   1.000
_cell.angle_alpha   90.00
_cell.angle_beta   90.00
_cell.angle_gamma   90.00
#
_symmetry.space_group_name_H-M   'P 1'
#
loop_
_entity.id
_entity.type
_entity.pdbx_description
1 polymer ?
#
loop_
_entity_poly.entity_id
_entity_poly.type
_entity_poly.pdbx_seq_one_letter_code
_entity_poly.pdbx_strand_id
1 'polypeptide(L)'
;MYAMTYKGISFRKELLIDQLFSLHYFEYMSTFSFPGEAHNFWEFVCVDKGEVTIGAGDQIHTLKKGDIAFHEPNEFHWVKANGSIAPNLIVISFSSKSPMMNFFRKKILRTDDFARSLLARIITEAGNFLDGRLDDPYQTVLRSKSSQPPASGQLIQLYLEELMIYFYRKYSDLSTPADEKPDKPDKTMKENIDTEVFNRVV
;
A
#
# COMPACT_ATOMS: atom_id res chain seq x y z
N MET A 1 24.57 21.85 39.75
CA MET A 1 23.87 21.56 38.48
C MET A 1 23.60 20.07 38.49
N TYR A 2 22.33 19.62 38.58
CA TYR A 2 21.99 18.19 38.55
C TYR A 2 22.01 17.73 37.09
N ALA A 3 22.86 16.75 36.74
CA ALA A 3 22.83 16.11 35.43
C ALA A 3 21.61 15.18 35.35
N MET A 4 20.65 15.47 34.46
CA MET A 4 19.54 14.57 34.19
C MET A 4 20.05 13.43 33.28
N THR A 5 19.77 12.18 33.66
CA THR A 5 20.08 11.01 32.84
C THR A 5 18.83 10.53 32.15
N TYR A 6 18.84 10.53 30.80
CA TYR A 6 17.73 10.05 29.97
C TYR A 6 17.98 8.59 29.58
N LYS A 7 16.92 7.78 29.63
CA LYS A 7 16.91 6.41 29.08
C LYS A 7 15.95 6.38 27.91
N GLY A 8 16.47 6.06 26.73
CA GLY A 8 15.68 5.88 25.50
C GLY A 8 15.24 4.43 25.29
N ILE A 9 14.32 4.24 24.38
CA ILE A 9 13.93 2.94 23.81
C ILE A 9 14.37 2.87 22.37
N SER A 10 14.72 1.66 21.88
CA SER A 10 15.03 1.44 20.45
C SER A 10 13.77 0.96 19.73
N PHE A 11 13.53 1.51 18.55
CA PHE A 11 12.46 1.02 17.68
C PHE A 11 12.89 -0.26 16.98
N ARG A 12 11.97 -1.24 16.96
CA ARG A 12 12.14 -2.47 16.20
C ARG A 12 11.49 -2.28 14.81
N LYS A 13 12.21 -2.65 13.76
CA LYS A 13 11.65 -2.71 12.40
C LYS A 13 10.98 -4.07 12.22
N GLU A 14 9.67 -4.10 12.15
CA GLU A 14 8.88 -5.32 12.00
C GLU A 14 8.51 -5.59 10.54
N LEU A 15 8.47 -4.55 9.73
CA LEU A 15 8.31 -4.62 8.29
C LEU A 15 9.36 -3.73 7.64
N LEU A 16 10.00 -4.27 6.59
CA LEU A 16 10.97 -3.57 5.77
C LEU A 16 10.72 -3.93 4.31
N ILE A 17 10.63 -2.92 3.47
CA ILE A 17 10.61 -3.06 2.02
C ILE A 17 12.02 -2.77 1.51
N ASP A 18 12.62 -3.77 0.83
CA ASP A 18 14.03 -3.69 0.42
C ASP A 18 14.21 -3.00 -0.95
N GLN A 19 13.34 -3.35 -1.93
CA GLN A 19 13.47 -2.88 -3.31
C GLN A 19 12.09 -2.67 -3.94
N LEU A 20 12.00 -1.74 -4.88
CA LEU A 20 10.87 -1.52 -5.77
C LEU A 20 11.24 -2.05 -7.16
N PHE A 21 10.38 -2.86 -7.80
CA PHE A 21 10.60 -3.45 -9.13
C PHE A 21 9.73 -2.82 -10.19
N SER A 22 8.47 -2.49 -9.86
CA SER A 22 7.55 -1.79 -10.74
C SER A 22 6.64 -0.86 -9.95
N LEU A 23 6.20 0.21 -10.58
CA LEU A 23 5.15 1.08 -10.08
C LEU A 23 4.39 1.64 -11.28
N HIS A 24 3.15 1.21 -11.45
CA HIS A 24 2.28 1.64 -12.53
C HIS A 24 1.02 2.29 -11.98
N TYR A 25 0.61 3.39 -12.58
CA TYR A 25 -0.66 4.07 -12.32
C TYR A 25 -1.17 4.71 -13.61
N PHE A 26 -2.20 4.12 -14.19
CA PHE A 26 -2.84 4.68 -15.38
C PHE A 26 -4.22 4.05 -15.66
N GLU A 27 -4.95 4.67 -16.59
CA GLU A 27 -6.18 4.12 -17.12
C GLU A 27 -5.86 3.17 -18.29
N TYR A 28 -6.14 1.91 -18.10
CA TYR A 28 -6.01 0.88 -19.11
C TYR A 28 -7.20 0.93 -20.09
N MET A 29 -6.99 0.48 -21.33
CA MET A 29 -8.11 0.30 -22.25
C MET A 29 -9.09 -0.73 -21.70
N SER A 30 -10.39 -0.56 -22.02
CA SER A 30 -11.43 -1.52 -21.58
C SER A 30 -11.20 -2.95 -22.12
N THR A 31 -10.41 -3.09 -23.17
CA THR A 31 -10.02 -4.37 -23.78
C THR A 31 -8.66 -4.88 -23.31
N PHE A 32 -8.03 -4.22 -22.35
CA PHE A 32 -6.71 -4.59 -21.86
C PHE A 32 -6.70 -6.02 -21.31
N SER A 33 -5.65 -6.75 -21.68
CA SER A 33 -5.38 -8.09 -21.17
C SER A 33 -3.88 -8.29 -21.06
N PHE A 34 -3.40 -8.50 -19.85
CA PHE A 34 -2.04 -8.91 -19.58
C PHE A 34 -2.01 -10.44 -19.44
N PRO A 35 -1.20 -11.15 -20.23
CA PRO A 35 -1.25 -12.62 -20.32
C PRO A 35 -0.77 -13.32 -19.04
N GLY A 36 -0.04 -12.60 -18.17
CA GLY A 36 0.44 -13.06 -16.90
C GLY A 36 1.94 -13.29 -16.84
N GLU A 37 2.43 -13.32 -15.62
CA GLU A 37 3.82 -13.56 -15.26
C GLU A 37 3.93 -14.22 -13.88
N ALA A 38 5.13 -14.64 -13.52
CA ALA A 38 5.48 -15.04 -12.16
C ALA A 38 6.89 -14.52 -11.87
N HIS A 39 7.09 -13.97 -10.69
CA HIS A 39 8.36 -13.41 -10.25
C HIS A 39 8.58 -13.65 -8.74
N ASN A 40 9.81 -13.53 -8.27
CA ASN A 40 10.20 -13.89 -6.91
C ASN A 40 10.06 -12.75 -5.87
N PHE A 41 9.18 -11.79 -6.13
CA PHE A 41 8.87 -10.67 -5.26
C PHE A 41 7.37 -10.48 -5.12
N TRP A 42 6.94 -9.66 -4.17
CA TRP A 42 5.55 -9.31 -3.94
C TRP A 42 5.04 -8.31 -4.97
N GLU A 43 3.77 -8.44 -5.32
CA GLU A 43 3.04 -7.44 -6.09
C GLU A 43 1.66 -7.24 -5.49
N PHE A 44 1.11 -6.05 -5.65
CA PHE A 44 -0.33 -5.85 -5.50
C PHE A 44 -0.91 -5.09 -6.68
N VAL A 45 -2.17 -5.40 -6.99
CA VAL A 45 -3.02 -4.65 -7.90
C VAL A 45 -4.17 -4.02 -7.13
N CYS A 46 -4.32 -2.70 -7.21
CA CYS A 46 -5.42 -1.95 -6.60
C CYS A 46 -6.27 -1.30 -7.70
N VAL A 47 -7.59 -1.49 -7.62
CA VAL A 47 -8.54 -0.89 -8.57
C VAL A 47 -8.99 0.47 -8.06
N ASP A 48 -8.50 1.54 -8.69
CA ASP A 48 -8.92 2.92 -8.39
C ASP A 48 -10.24 3.28 -9.07
N LYS A 49 -10.47 2.76 -10.30
CA LYS A 49 -11.69 2.95 -11.07
C LYS A 49 -12.02 1.70 -11.89
N GLY A 50 -13.31 1.42 -12.06
CA GLY A 50 -13.79 0.32 -12.89
C GLY A 50 -13.72 -1.03 -12.20
N GLU A 51 -13.51 -2.06 -13.00
CA GLU A 51 -13.52 -3.47 -12.61
C GLU A 51 -12.56 -4.25 -13.49
N VAL A 52 -11.86 -5.23 -12.90
CA VAL A 52 -10.99 -6.16 -13.61
C VAL A 52 -11.15 -7.57 -13.09
N THR A 53 -10.86 -8.56 -13.94
CA THR A 53 -10.67 -9.94 -13.53
C THR A 53 -9.18 -10.21 -13.40
N ILE A 54 -8.77 -10.84 -12.32
CA ILE A 54 -7.40 -11.29 -12.08
C ILE A 54 -7.33 -12.80 -11.92
N GLY A 55 -6.23 -13.39 -12.36
CA GLY A 55 -5.82 -14.72 -11.95
C GLY A 55 -4.76 -14.62 -10.86
N ALA A 56 -4.86 -15.47 -9.84
CA ALA A 56 -3.91 -15.59 -8.74
C ALA A 56 -3.69 -17.08 -8.44
N GLY A 57 -2.61 -17.64 -8.96
CA GLY A 57 -2.38 -19.08 -8.99
C GLY A 57 -3.49 -19.81 -9.76
N ASP A 58 -4.20 -20.67 -9.08
CA ASP A 58 -5.34 -21.44 -9.59
C ASP A 58 -6.71 -20.76 -9.39
N GLN A 59 -6.73 -19.58 -8.79
CA GLN A 59 -7.97 -18.84 -8.48
C GLN A 59 -8.19 -17.68 -9.46
N ILE A 60 -9.45 -17.36 -9.70
CA ILE A 60 -9.89 -16.23 -10.52
C ILE A 60 -10.79 -15.35 -9.66
N HIS A 61 -10.51 -14.05 -9.64
CA HIS A 61 -11.27 -13.08 -8.87
C HIS A 61 -11.67 -11.88 -9.72
N THR A 62 -12.83 -11.31 -9.42
CA THR A 62 -13.24 -10.01 -9.96
C THR A 62 -13.01 -8.94 -8.91
N LEU A 63 -12.15 -7.98 -9.23
CA LEU A 63 -11.86 -6.83 -8.38
C LEU A 63 -12.63 -5.61 -8.86
N LYS A 64 -13.19 -4.87 -7.92
CA LYS A 64 -13.92 -3.61 -8.16
C LYS A 64 -13.21 -2.45 -7.50
N LYS A 65 -13.62 -1.23 -7.85
CA LYS A 65 -13.09 -0.01 -7.24
C LYS A 65 -12.94 -0.16 -5.72
N GLY A 66 -11.74 0.09 -5.23
CA GLY A 66 -11.33 -0.01 -3.83
C GLY A 66 -10.85 -1.38 -3.40
N ASP A 67 -10.89 -2.40 -4.25
CA ASP A 67 -10.26 -3.69 -3.94
C ASP A 67 -8.76 -3.62 -4.23
N ILE A 68 -7.98 -4.28 -3.37
CA ILE A 68 -6.55 -4.50 -3.53
C ILE A 68 -6.25 -5.97 -3.33
N ALA A 69 -5.65 -6.61 -4.34
CA ALA A 69 -5.23 -8.01 -4.32
C ALA A 69 -3.71 -8.11 -4.23
N PHE A 70 -3.21 -9.06 -3.45
CA PHE A 70 -1.79 -9.31 -3.26
C PHE A 70 -1.38 -10.61 -3.94
N HIS A 71 -0.31 -10.55 -4.73
CA HIS A 71 0.37 -11.68 -5.35
C HIS A 71 1.65 -11.98 -4.58
N GLU A 72 1.78 -13.22 -4.11
CA GLU A 72 2.96 -13.65 -3.38
C GLU A 72 4.11 -14.03 -4.33
N PRO A 73 5.37 -14.06 -3.86
CA PRO A 73 6.49 -14.50 -4.68
C PRO A 73 6.26 -15.86 -5.32
N ASN A 74 6.53 -15.95 -6.63
CA ASN A 74 6.36 -17.12 -7.50
C ASN A 74 4.91 -17.54 -7.79
N GLU A 75 3.91 -16.74 -7.42
CA GLU A 75 2.53 -16.95 -7.84
C GLU A 75 2.38 -16.48 -9.29
N PHE A 76 1.88 -17.35 -10.17
CA PHE A 76 1.49 -16.92 -11.52
C PHE A 76 0.22 -16.07 -11.44
N HIS A 77 0.26 -14.88 -12.03
CA HIS A 77 -0.86 -13.94 -12.00
C HIS A 77 -1.02 -13.22 -13.35
N TRP A 78 -2.24 -12.82 -13.63
CA TRP A 78 -2.64 -12.10 -14.83
C TRP A 78 -3.79 -11.13 -14.52
N VAL A 79 -4.02 -10.14 -15.40
CA VAL A 79 -5.12 -9.19 -15.27
C VAL A 79 -5.82 -8.99 -16.62
N LYS A 80 -7.16 -8.88 -16.59
CA LYS A 80 -8.00 -8.65 -17.75
C LYS A 80 -9.11 -7.65 -17.44
N ALA A 81 -9.25 -6.62 -18.25
CA ALA A 81 -10.38 -5.69 -18.20
C ALA A 81 -11.67 -6.37 -18.68
N ASN A 82 -12.81 -5.83 -18.29
CA ASN A 82 -14.12 -6.45 -18.53
C ASN A 82 -14.71 -6.20 -19.94
N GLY A 83 -13.99 -5.49 -20.81
CA GLY A 83 -14.42 -5.16 -22.16
C GLY A 83 -15.35 -3.94 -22.28
N SER A 84 -15.78 -3.37 -21.17
CA SER A 84 -16.80 -2.28 -21.15
C SER A 84 -16.29 -0.98 -20.55
N ILE A 85 -15.64 -1.05 -19.39
CA ILE A 85 -15.16 0.10 -18.65
C ILE A 85 -13.64 0.09 -18.63
N ALA A 86 -13.02 1.19 -19.02
CA ALA A 86 -11.58 1.40 -18.88
C ALA A 86 -11.21 1.44 -17.39
N PRO A 87 -10.48 0.44 -16.87
CA PRO A 87 -10.10 0.42 -15.46
C PRO A 87 -8.90 1.33 -15.20
N ASN A 88 -8.87 1.97 -14.04
CA ASN A 88 -7.67 2.63 -13.55
C ASN A 88 -7.07 1.81 -12.44
N LEU A 89 -5.82 1.39 -12.62
CA LEU A 89 -5.13 0.47 -11.73
C LEU A 89 -3.86 1.10 -11.17
N ILE A 90 -3.56 0.75 -9.93
CA ILE A 90 -2.27 0.95 -9.29
C ILE A 90 -1.65 -0.43 -9.14
N VAL A 91 -0.50 -0.67 -9.76
CA VAL A 91 0.27 -1.92 -9.64
C VAL A 91 1.63 -1.58 -9.07
N ILE A 92 1.99 -2.21 -7.96
CA ILE A 92 3.29 -1.98 -7.30
C ILE A 92 3.91 -3.32 -6.93
N SER A 93 5.15 -3.53 -7.42
CA SER A 93 5.93 -4.73 -7.13
C SER A 93 7.16 -4.39 -6.29
N PHE A 94 7.38 -5.14 -5.22
CA PHE A 94 8.45 -4.86 -4.26
C PHE A 94 8.96 -6.14 -3.57
N SER A 95 10.17 -6.09 -3.03
CA SER A 95 10.70 -7.16 -2.18
C SER A 95 10.56 -6.83 -0.70
N SER A 96 10.24 -7.84 0.07
CA SER A 96 10.28 -7.82 1.53
C SER A 96 10.48 -9.25 2.06
N LYS A 97 11.38 -9.39 3.02
CA LYS A 97 11.62 -10.65 3.75
C LYS A 97 10.97 -10.67 5.13
N SER A 98 10.22 -9.63 5.45
CA SER A 98 9.58 -9.49 6.76
C SER A 98 8.51 -10.55 6.98
N PRO A 99 8.49 -11.27 8.12
CA PRO A 99 7.48 -12.30 8.40
C PRO A 99 6.04 -11.78 8.35
N MET A 100 5.82 -10.49 8.60
CA MET A 100 4.52 -9.83 8.50
C MET A 100 3.91 -9.96 7.10
N MET A 101 4.72 -10.07 6.04
CA MET A 101 4.24 -10.26 4.68
C MET A 101 3.47 -11.57 4.47
N ASN A 102 3.67 -12.60 5.31
CA ASN A 102 2.90 -13.83 5.22
C ASN A 102 1.38 -13.62 5.40
N PHE A 103 0.98 -12.56 6.09
CA PHE A 103 -0.42 -12.18 6.22
C PHE A 103 -1.08 -11.89 4.86
N PHE A 104 -0.34 -11.31 3.92
CA PHE A 104 -0.85 -10.87 2.62
C PHE A 104 -1.01 -11.98 1.59
N ARG A 105 -0.55 -13.21 1.90
CA ARG A 105 -0.74 -14.36 1.00
C ARG A 105 -2.20 -14.59 0.68
N LYS A 106 -2.53 -14.62 -0.62
CA LYS A 106 -3.90 -14.87 -1.12
C LYS A 106 -4.96 -13.89 -0.55
N LYS A 107 -4.55 -12.67 -0.19
CA LYS A 107 -5.46 -11.67 0.36
C LYS A 107 -5.98 -10.73 -0.72
N ILE A 108 -7.31 -10.51 -0.65
CA ILE A 108 -7.99 -9.39 -1.29
C ILE A 108 -8.58 -8.56 -0.17
N LEU A 109 -8.17 -7.30 -0.10
CA LEU A 109 -8.57 -6.36 0.96
C LEU A 109 -9.29 -5.15 0.36
N ARG A 110 -9.89 -4.32 1.21
CA ARG A 110 -10.54 -3.07 0.80
C ARG A 110 -9.73 -1.87 1.24
N THR A 111 -9.52 -0.95 0.32
CA THR A 111 -8.96 0.37 0.63
C THR A 111 -10.04 1.29 1.19
N ASP A 112 -9.67 2.07 2.20
CA ASP A 112 -10.45 3.21 2.69
C ASP A 112 -9.76 4.53 2.36
N ASP A 113 -10.26 5.64 2.91
CA ASP A 113 -9.71 6.97 2.64
C ASP A 113 -8.24 7.10 3.06
N PHE A 114 -7.87 6.47 4.18
CA PHE A 114 -6.49 6.51 4.66
C PHE A 114 -5.55 5.73 3.71
N ALA A 115 -5.91 4.49 3.36
CA ALA A 115 -5.13 3.70 2.42
C ALA A 115 -5.02 4.38 1.05
N ARG A 116 -6.12 4.98 0.55
CA ARG A 116 -6.10 5.75 -0.70
C ARG A 116 -5.19 6.98 -0.63
N SER A 117 -5.17 7.67 0.53
CA SER A 117 -4.25 8.79 0.75
C SER A 117 -2.79 8.36 0.68
N LEU A 118 -2.42 7.21 1.25
CA LEU A 118 -1.07 6.67 1.15
C LEU A 118 -0.71 6.28 -0.29
N LEU A 119 -1.60 5.60 -1.00
CA LEU A 119 -1.41 5.26 -2.41
C LEU A 119 -1.20 6.51 -3.27
N ALA A 120 -1.99 7.58 -3.07
CA ALA A 120 -1.82 8.85 -3.77
C ALA A 120 -0.45 9.49 -3.48
N ARG A 121 0.03 9.45 -2.25
CA ARG A 121 1.37 9.93 -1.87
C ARG A 121 2.48 9.12 -2.53
N ILE A 122 2.35 7.79 -2.56
CA ILE A 122 3.30 6.90 -3.25
C ILE A 122 3.39 7.28 -4.74
N ILE A 123 2.25 7.47 -5.41
CA ILE A 123 2.22 7.85 -6.84
C ILE A 123 2.84 9.23 -7.06
N THR A 124 2.56 10.20 -6.17
CA THR A 124 3.16 11.54 -6.23
C THR A 124 4.68 11.46 -6.13
N GLU A 125 5.21 10.72 -5.15
CA GLU A 125 6.64 10.57 -4.98
C GLU A 125 7.28 9.72 -6.11
N ALA A 126 6.55 8.76 -6.65
CA ALA A 126 7.01 8.02 -7.84
C ALA A 126 7.19 8.97 -9.05
N GLY A 127 6.26 9.90 -9.27
CA GLY A 127 6.39 10.93 -10.29
C GLY A 127 7.59 11.87 -10.06
N ASN A 128 7.97 12.11 -8.81
CA ASN A 128 9.18 12.88 -8.46
C ASN A 128 10.47 12.07 -8.64
N PHE A 129 10.46 10.80 -8.28
CA PHE A 129 11.62 9.94 -8.16
C PHE A 129 11.98 9.19 -9.44
N LEU A 130 10.98 8.55 -10.09
CA LEU A 130 11.22 7.63 -11.21
C LEU A 130 11.40 8.39 -12.52
N ASP A 131 12.41 7.98 -13.27
CA ASP A 131 12.59 8.38 -14.66
C ASP A 131 11.78 7.48 -15.58
N GLY A 132 10.94 8.09 -16.41
CA GLY A 132 10.03 7.37 -17.30
C GLY A 132 8.55 7.56 -16.93
N ARG A 133 7.71 6.81 -17.62
CA ARG A 133 6.25 6.90 -17.52
C ARG A 133 5.73 5.86 -16.53
N LEU A 134 4.70 6.21 -15.77
CA LEU A 134 4.01 5.26 -14.88
C LEU A 134 2.92 4.48 -15.62
N ASP A 135 2.68 4.76 -16.88
CA ASP A 135 1.63 4.17 -17.72
C ASP A 135 2.14 3.18 -18.78
N ASP A 136 3.34 2.64 -18.59
CA ASP A 136 3.88 1.56 -19.40
C ASP A 136 3.84 0.23 -18.61
N PRO A 137 2.86 -0.66 -18.89
CA PRO A 137 2.72 -1.94 -18.17
C PRO A 137 3.82 -2.94 -18.47
N TYR A 138 4.67 -2.66 -19.44
CA TYR A 138 5.78 -3.54 -19.87
C TYR A 138 7.14 -3.02 -19.42
N GLN A 139 7.17 -1.95 -18.62
CA GLN A 139 8.41 -1.43 -18.05
C GLN A 139 8.98 -2.40 -17.02
N THR A 140 10.13 -3.00 -17.34
CA THR A 140 10.82 -3.99 -16.48
C THR A 140 12.03 -3.41 -15.76
N VAL A 141 12.40 -2.16 -16.04
CA VAL A 141 13.58 -1.51 -15.44
C VAL A 141 13.21 -0.14 -14.91
N LEU A 142 13.25 0.02 -13.60
CA LEU A 142 13.10 1.33 -12.96
C LEU A 142 14.45 2.06 -12.90
N ARG A 143 14.40 3.36 -13.14
CA ARG A 143 15.56 4.28 -12.98
C ARG A 143 15.10 5.49 -12.19
N SER A 144 15.99 6.00 -11.35
CA SER A 144 15.74 7.26 -10.67
C SER A 144 16.14 8.45 -11.55
N LYS A 145 15.42 9.55 -11.43
CA LYS A 145 15.80 10.82 -12.06
C LYS A 145 17.14 11.31 -11.52
N SER A 146 17.92 11.97 -12.35
CA SER A 146 19.16 12.60 -11.97
C SER A 146 18.96 13.81 -11.04
N SER A 147 17.80 14.48 -11.14
CA SER A 147 17.40 15.58 -10.26
C SER A 147 16.00 15.28 -9.72
N GLN A 148 15.87 15.26 -8.41
CA GLN A 148 14.63 14.93 -7.71
C GLN A 148 14.59 15.66 -6.36
N PRO A 149 13.38 15.87 -5.78
CA PRO A 149 13.29 16.36 -4.41
C PRO A 149 14.02 15.43 -3.43
N PRO A 150 14.65 15.94 -2.38
CA PRO A 150 15.32 15.11 -1.40
C PRO A 150 14.41 14.04 -0.80
N ALA A 151 14.91 12.82 -0.66
CA ALA A 151 14.25 11.69 -0.03
C ALA A 151 12.98 11.14 -0.73
N SER A 152 12.69 11.51 -2.00
CA SER A 152 11.50 10.98 -2.70
C SER A 152 11.46 9.46 -2.72
N GLY A 153 12.56 8.77 -3.02
CA GLY A 153 12.63 7.30 -2.96
C GLY A 153 12.41 6.75 -1.55
N GLN A 154 12.93 7.43 -0.52
CA GLN A 154 12.70 7.04 0.87
C GLN A 154 11.23 7.24 1.28
N LEU A 155 10.56 8.28 0.81
CA LEU A 155 9.14 8.50 1.07
C LEU A 155 8.28 7.42 0.43
N ILE A 156 8.61 6.95 -0.79
CA ILE A 156 7.92 5.80 -1.39
C ILE A 156 8.03 4.59 -0.46
N GLN A 157 9.23 4.26 0.00
CA GLN A 157 9.47 3.14 0.91
C GLN A 157 8.65 3.28 2.20
N LEU A 158 8.71 4.44 2.86
CA LEU A 158 8.00 4.70 4.12
C LEU A 158 6.48 4.60 3.96
N TYR A 159 5.91 5.16 2.88
CA TYR A 159 4.47 5.08 2.63
C TYR A 159 4.02 3.66 2.27
N LEU A 160 4.84 2.86 1.58
CA LEU A 160 4.57 1.44 1.33
C LEU A 160 4.61 0.64 2.64
N GLU A 161 5.60 0.87 3.49
CA GLU A 161 5.70 0.23 4.80
C GLU A 161 4.51 0.60 5.69
N GLU A 162 4.13 1.87 5.72
CA GLU A 162 2.96 2.35 6.46
C GLU A 162 1.66 1.71 5.94
N LEU A 163 1.48 1.63 4.61
CA LEU A 163 0.32 1.00 3.99
C LEU A 163 0.20 -0.48 4.38
N MET A 164 1.31 -1.23 4.34
CA MET A 164 1.33 -2.64 4.73
C MET A 164 1.03 -2.82 6.22
N ILE A 165 1.66 -2.03 7.08
CA ILE A 165 1.41 -2.05 8.54
C ILE A 165 -0.04 -1.69 8.84
N TYR A 166 -0.59 -0.69 8.16
CA TYR A 166 -1.99 -0.28 8.30
C TYR A 166 -2.94 -1.42 7.95
N PHE A 167 -2.79 -2.06 6.79
CA PHE A 167 -3.62 -3.20 6.41
C PHE A 167 -3.45 -4.39 7.36
N TYR A 168 -2.23 -4.71 7.75
CA TYR A 168 -1.99 -5.74 8.74
C TYR A 168 -2.76 -5.49 10.03
N ARG A 169 -2.64 -4.31 10.60
CA ARG A 169 -3.32 -3.93 11.86
C ARG A 169 -4.85 -3.90 11.73
N LYS A 170 -5.34 -3.49 10.57
CA LYS A 170 -6.79 -3.38 10.31
C LYS A 170 -7.46 -4.73 10.07
N TYR A 171 -6.77 -5.66 9.41
CA TYR A 171 -7.35 -6.89 8.91
C TYR A 171 -6.75 -8.17 9.52
N SER A 172 -5.70 -8.08 10.33
CA SER A 172 -5.28 -9.22 11.13
C SER A 172 -6.26 -9.36 12.30
N ASP A 173 -6.73 -10.58 12.55
CA ASP A 173 -7.58 -10.94 13.70
C ASP A 173 -6.78 -10.86 15.03
N LEU A 174 -5.88 -9.91 15.17
CA LEU A 174 -5.37 -9.45 16.45
C LEU A 174 -6.49 -8.63 17.12
N SER A 175 -7.72 -9.22 17.12
CA SER A 175 -8.80 -8.76 17.94
C SER A 175 -8.31 -8.82 19.39
N THR A 176 -8.35 -7.66 20.05
CA THR A 176 -8.45 -7.50 21.49
C THR A 176 -9.02 -8.74 22.15
N PRO A 177 -8.45 -9.23 23.30
CA PRO A 177 -9.10 -10.24 24.11
C PRO A 177 -10.56 -9.84 24.32
N ALA A 178 -11.48 -10.79 24.16
CA ALA A 178 -12.92 -10.58 24.11
C ALA A 178 -13.55 -10.18 25.48
N ASP A 179 -12.90 -9.36 26.30
CA ASP A 179 -13.38 -9.02 27.64
C ASP A 179 -13.29 -7.54 28.02
N GLU A 180 -13.14 -6.62 27.06
CA GLU A 180 -13.45 -5.22 27.36
C GLU A 180 -14.23 -4.61 26.21
N LYS A 181 -15.58 -4.64 26.30
CA LYS A 181 -16.40 -3.65 25.61
C LYS A 181 -15.96 -2.28 26.16
N PRO A 182 -15.37 -1.40 25.36
CA PRO A 182 -15.17 -0.04 25.83
C PRO A 182 -16.55 0.54 26.09
N ASP A 183 -16.76 1.02 27.31
CA ASP A 183 -17.87 1.93 27.61
C ASP A 183 -17.90 2.99 26.52
N LYS A 184 -19.08 3.31 26.03
CA LYS A 184 -19.27 4.31 24.96
C LYS A 184 -18.51 5.56 25.40
N PRO A 185 -17.56 6.08 24.59
CA PRO A 185 -16.84 7.27 24.98
C PRO A 185 -17.84 8.40 25.18
N ASP A 186 -17.79 9.00 26.38
CA ASP A 186 -18.55 10.20 26.71
C ASP A 186 -18.23 11.27 25.65
N LYS A 187 -19.25 11.75 24.94
CA LYS A 187 -19.12 12.74 23.88
C LYS A 187 -18.43 14.04 24.31
N THR A 188 -18.43 14.33 25.62
CA THR A 188 -17.77 15.50 26.22
C THR A 188 -16.25 15.41 26.19
N MET A 189 -15.65 14.21 26.12
CA MET A 189 -14.19 14.06 26.12
C MET A 189 -13.57 14.32 24.73
N LYS A 190 -14.33 14.13 23.65
CA LYS A 190 -13.84 14.36 22.27
C LYS A 190 -13.69 15.85 21.95
N GLU A 191 -14.59 16.70 22.43
CA GLU A 191 -14.53 18.15 22.17
C GLU A 191 -13.36 18.83 22.92
N ASN A 192 -12.94 18.30 24.08
CA ASN A 192 -11.84 18.88 24.85
C ASN A 192 -10.45 18.55 24.30
N ILE A 193 -10.26 17.39 23.65
CA ILE A 193 -8.95 16.98 23.11
C ILE A 193 -8.64 17.78 21.83
N ASP A 194 -9.62 17.99 20.96
CA ASP A 194 -9.43 18.74 19.71
C ASP A 194 -9.16 20.24 19.97
N THR A 195 -9.70 20.81 21.04
CA THR A 195 -9.49 22.21 21.41
C THR A 195 -8.13 22.45 22.10
N GLU A 196 -7.63 21.50 22.89
CA GLU A 196 -6.31 21.65 23.54
C GLU A 196 -5.13 21.47 22.57
N VAL A 197 -5.26 20.62 21.56
CA VAL A 197 -4.19 20.42 20.56
C VAL A 197 -4.07 21.64 19.65
N PHE A 198 -5.18 22.31 19.31
CA PHE A 198 -5.17 23.50 18.44
C PHE A 198 -4.59 24.74 19.13
N ASN A 199 -4.74 24.88 20.45
CA ASN A 199 -4.26 26.05 21.21
C ASN A 199 -2.77 25.96 21.60
N ARG A 200 -2.06 24.86 21.28
CA ARG A 200 -0.62 24.70 21.56
C ARG A 200 0.29 24.96 20.36
N VAL A 201 -0.26 25.23 19.18
CA VAL A 201 0.49 25.37 17.91
C VAL A 201 0.31 26.76 17.28
N VAL A 202 -0.26 27.73 18.02
CA VAL A 202 -0.35 29.14 17.59
C VAL A 202 0.48 29.99 18.52
#